data_7ba8eb6804a8ca69d74c78e0326a4b05
#
_entry.id   7ba8eb6804a8ca69d74c78e0326a4b05
#
_cell.length_a   1.000
_cell.length_b   1.000
_cell.length_c   1.000
_cell.angle_alpha   90.00
_cell.angle_beta   90.00
_cell.angle_gamma   90.00
#
_symmetry.space_group_name_H-M   'P 1'
#
loop_
_entity.id
_entity.type
_entity.pdbx_description
1 polymer ?
#
loop_
_entity_poly.entity_id
_entity_poly.type
_entity_poly.pdbx_seq_one_letter_code
_entity_poly.pdbx_strand_id
1 'polypeptide(L)'
;TGKIQRMSAEDKEILNELKEKEEPIHNFDAVFVAIGSGGVSNLRLIIPYSAVYKMEKTTFLGDSGWNDSALPFAPGLKGVRYPVFVDSFFTKSKTPAMQNLLRLHERILYRHQNYIGPTAYTAYAYDTLMMLMQLLEDERNHSHRNLRDSLKNMKIYPGVTGNIRFNEKGEIQHEMLLLTLRSGKIQPLN
;
A
#
# COMPACT_ATOMS: atom_id res chain seq x y z
N THR A 1 -30.46 18.32 13.97
CA THR A 1 -30.83 17.75 15.29
C THR A 1 -31.03 16.25 15.12
N GLY A 2 -29.90 15.47 15.20
CA GLY A 2 -29.94 14.03 15.19
C GLY A 2 -30.63 13.51 16.43
N LYS A 3 -31.63 12.64 16.26
CA LYS A 3 -32.25 11.90 17.34
C LYS A 3 -31.19 11.02 18.00
N ILE A 4 -30.76 11.37 19.21
CA ILE A 4 -29.98 10.47 20.06
C ILE A 4 -30.92 9.29 20.32
N GLN A 5 -30.62 8.15 19.71
CA GLN A 5 -31.33 6.88 19.99
C GLN A 5 -31.22 6.62 21.49
N ARG A 6 -32.32 6.37 22.17
CA ARG A 6 -32.29 6.04 23.59
C ARG A 6 -31.54 4.72 23.77
N MET A 7 -30.37 4.81 24.39
CA MET A 7 -29.57 3.66 24.76
C MET A 7 -30.37 2.71 25.63
N SER A 8 -30.24 1.43 25.39
CA SER A 8 -30.84 0.38 26.23
C SER A 8 -30.27 0.44 27.66
N ALA A 9 -30.92 -0.23 28.60
CA ALA A 9 -30.40 -0.35 29.97
C ALA A 9 -29.04 -1.06 29.99
N GLU A 10 -28.90 -2.11 29.19
CA GLU A 10 -27.64 -2.85 28.96
C GLU A 10 -26.53 -1.95 28.40
N ASP A 11 -26.82 -1.14 27.37
CA ASP A 11 -25.84 -0.22 26.81
C ASP A 11 -25.36 0.83 27.83
N LYS A 12 -26.23 1.26 28.74
CA LYS A 12 -25.86 2.22 29.80
C LYS A 12 -24.99 1.56 30.86
N GLU A 13 -25.24 0.31 31.19
CA GLU A 13 -24.46 -0.46 32.15
C GLU A 13 -23.04 -0.70 31.59
N ILE A 14 -22.94 -1.12 30.34
CA ILE A 14 -21.66 -1.26 29.62
C ILE A 14 -20.91 0.09 29.57
N LEU A 15 -21.62 1.19 29.28
CA LEU A 15 -20.99 2.51 29.22
C LEU A 15 -20.48 2.96 30.59
N ASN A 16 -21.19 2.64 31.68
CA ASN A 16 -20.74 2.95 33.04
C ASN A 16 -19.54 2.08 33.43
N GLU A 17 -19.57 0.77 33.13
CA GLU A 17 -18.41 -0.10 33.32
C GLU A 17 -17.18 0.36 32.57
N LEU A 18 -17.35 0.86 31.32
CA LEU A 18 -16.29 1.42 30.51
C LEU A 18 -15.74 2.73 31.08
N LYS A 19 -16.59 3.55 31.71
CA LYS A 19 -16.17 4.79 32.38
C LYS A 19 -15.44 4.57 33.70
N GLU A 20 -15.76 3.50 34.40
CA GLU A 20 -15.13 3.13 35.67
C GLU A 20 -13.77 2.43 35.46
N LYS A 21 -13.50 1.88 34.26
CA LYS A 21 -12.22 1.28 33.93
C LYS A 21 -11.26 2.38 33.51
N GLU A 22 -10.28 2.69 34.36
CA GLU A 22 -9.15 3.61 34.02
C GLU A 22 -8.26 3.06 32.90
N GLU A 23 -8.38 1.78 32.55
CA GLU A 23 -7.56 1.13 31.51
C GLU A 23 -8.35 0.92 30.21
N PRO A 24 -7.75 1.27 29.06
CA PRO A 24 -8.36 1.00 27.75
C PRO A 24 -8.56 -0.50 27.55
N ILE A 25 -9.70 -0.90 26.99
CA ILE A 25 -9.98 -2.31 26.68
C ILE A 25 -9.24 -2.67 25.39
N HIS A 26 -8.34 -3.65 25.46
CA HIS A 26 -7.57 -4.18 24.33
C HIS A 26 -7.92 -5.67 24.15
N ASN A 27 -9.00 -5.96 23.46
CA ASN A 27 -9.40 -7.33 23.13
C ASN A 27 -9.20 -7.66 21.64
N PHE A 28 -8.24 -7.00 21.00
CA PHE A 28 -7.90 -7.22 19.59
C PHE A 28 -6.37 -7.39 19.41
N ASP A 29 -5.99 -8.26 18.48
CA ASP A 29 -4.59 -8.59 18.20
C ASP A 29 -3.96 -7.64 17.18
N ALA A 30 -4.78 -7.07 16.31
CA ALA A 30 -4.35 -6.19 15.23
C ALA A 30 -5.35 -5.07 14.96
N VAL A 31 -4.83 -3.95 14.44
CA VAL A 31 -5.61 -2.80 13.97
C VAL A 31 -5.24 -2.51 12.53
N PHE A 32 -6.24 -2.52 11.64
CA PHE A 32 -6.05 -2.10 10.26
C PHE A 32 -6.31 -0.60 10.13
N VAL A 33 -5.30 0.13 9.65
CA VAL A 33 -5.37 1.58 9.45
C VAL A 33 -5.22 1.88 7.96
N ALA A 34 -6.35 2.10 7.30
CA ALA A 34 -6.39 2.51 5.89
C ALA A 34 -6.15 4.01 5.78
N ILE A 35 -5.05 4.41 5.19
CA ILE A 35 -4.69 5.84 5.03
C ILE A 35 -4.69 6.32 3.58
N GLY A 36 -4.67 5.39 2.62
CA GLY A 36 -4.58 5.70 1.20
C GLY A 36 -3.28 6.44 0.81
N SER A 37 -3.16 6.78 -0.45
CA SER A 37 -2.00 7.50 -0.97
C SER A 37 -1.91 8.92 -0.37
N GLY A 38 -0.74 9.28 0.14
CA GLY A 38 -0.49 10.60 0.77
C GLY A 38 -0.99 10.72 2.20
N GLY A 39 -1.61 9.67 2.75
CA GLY A 39 -2.16 9.70 4.12
C GLY A 39 -1.15 9.44 5.25
N VAL A 40 0.13 9.21 4.94
CA VAL A 40 1.16 8.89 5.95
C VAL A 40 1.28 9.95 7.06
N SER A 41 0.94 11.21 6.78
CA SER A 41 0.90 12.27 7.78
C SER A 41 -0.11 12.00 8.91
N ASN A 42 -1.19 11.28 8.63
CA ASN A 42 -2.20 10.91 9.63
C ASN A 42 -1.64 9.91 10.65
N LEU A 43 -0.68 9.09 10.26
CA LEU A 43 0.01 8.16 11.16
C LEU A 43 0.77 8.90 12.26
N ARG A 44 1.20 10.13 12.03
CA ARG A 44 1.84 10.97 13.05
C ARG A 44 0.91 11.32 14.23
N LEU A 45 -0.39 11.22 14.01
CA LEU A 45 -1.39 11.36 15.06
C LEU A 45 -1.76 10.01 15.67
N ILE A 46 -2.05 9.02 14.83
CA ILE A 46 -2.56 7.71 15.26
C ILE A 46 -1.51 6.93 16.07
N ILE A 47 -0.27 6.87 15.58
CA ILE A 47 0.76 6.03 16.19
C ILE A 47 1.17 6.50 17.60
N PRO A 48 1.41 7.79 17.89
CA PRO A 48 1.70 8.20 19.26
C PRO A 48 0.58 7.90 20.26
N TYR A 49 -0.69 7.99 19.82
CA TYR A 49 -1.82 7.63 20.66
C TYR A 49 -1.85 6.14 21.01
N SER A 50 -1.33 5.26 20.17
CA SER A 50 -1.23 3.83 20.47
C SER A 50 -0.42 3.56 21.73
N ALA A 51 0.65 4.31 21.97
CA ALA A 51 1.44 4.22 23.18
C ALA A 51 0.67 4.74 24.41
N VAL A 52 -0.08 5.84 24.26
CA VAL A 52 -0.93 6.39 25.33
C VAL A 52 -1.98 5.37 25.78
N TYR A 53 -2.54 4.63 24.81
CA TYR A 53 -3.55 3.60 25.09
C TYR A 53 -2.97 2.20 25.28
N LYS A 54 -1.67 2.06 25.57
CA LYS A 54 -0.99 0.78 25.89
C LYS A 54 -1.13 -0.28 24.78
N MET A 55 -1.12 0.15 23.51
CA MET A 55 -1.30 -0.72 22.34
C MET A 55 0.05 -1.23 21.75
N GLU A 56 1.13 -1.22 22.52
CA GLU A 56 2.47 -1.57 22.02
C GLU A 56 2.58 -3.03 21.54
N LYS A 57 1.69 -3.90 22.03
CA LYS A 57 1.64 -5.31 21.61
C LYS A 57 0.76 -5.54 20.39
N THR A 58 -0.04 -4.55 19.98
CA THR A 58 -0.96 -4.64 18.85
C THR A 58 -0.22 -4.56 17.53
N THR A 59 -0.54 -5.43 16.59
CA THR A 59 0.02 -5.39 15.24
C THR A 59 -0.74 -4.35 14.41
N PHE A 60 -0.03 -3.39 13.83
CA PHE A 60 -0.62 -2.44 12.89
C PHE A 60 -0.58 -3.02 11.48
N LEU A 61 -1.74 -3.07 10.85
CA LEU A 61 -1.90 -3.48 9.45
C LEU A 61 -2.24 -2.23 8.61
N GLY A 62 -1.67 -2.14 7.42
CA GLY A 62 -1.85 -0.98 6.55
C GLY A 62 -2.09 -1.35 5.09
N ASP A 63 -2.61 -0.36 4.36
CA ASP A 63 -2.72 -0.37 2.90
C ASP A 63 -1.43 0.16 2.23
N SER A 64 -1.46 0.32 0.89
CA SER A 64 -0.33 0.85 0.11
C SER A 64 0.09 2.27 0.49
N GLY A 65 -0.78 3.03 1.16
CA GLY A 65 -0.45 4.37 1.65
C GLY A 65 0.65 4.39 2.71
N TRP A 66 0.90 3.24 3.37
CA TRP A 66 2.02 3.10 4.31
C TRP A 66 3.37 2.96 3.61
N ASN A 67 3.41 2.64 2.32
CA ASN A 67 4.65 2.54 1.55
C ASN A 67 5.12 3.93 1.10
N ASP A 68 5.41 4.78 2.04
CA ASP A 68 5.84 6.16 1.85
C ASP A 68 7.22 6.39 2.47
N SER A 69 8.06 7.13 1.80
CA SER A 69 9.41 7.47 2.25
C SER A 69 9.43 8.25 3.58
N ALA A 70 8.34 8.89 3.95
CA ALA A 70 8.18 9.59 5.21
C ALA A 70 7.79 8.67 6.39
N LEU A 71 7.35 7.43 6.12
CA LEU A 71 6.96 6.48 7.17
C LEU A 71 8.06 6.25 8.22
N PRO A 72 9.34 6.05 7.86
CA PRO A 72 10.41 5.82 8.84
C PRO A 72 10.60 6.96 9.85
N PHE A 73 10.12 8.15 9.49
CA PHE A 73 10.24 9.37 10.30
C PHE A 73 8.97 9.69 11.09
N ALA A 74 7.93 8.85 11.00
CA ALA A 74 6.71 9.08 11.76
C ALA A 74 6.98 8.91 13.27
N PRO A 75 6.53 9.86 14.12
CA PRO A 75 6.72 9.79 15.56
C PRO A 75 6.05 8.53 16.14
N GLY A 76 6.62 7.97 17.19
CA GLY A 76 6.03 6.86 17.91
C GLY A 76 6.22 5.46 17.28
N LEU A 77 6.67 5.37 16.02
CA LEU A 77 6.88 4.08 15.34
C LEU A 77 7.86 3.14 16.06
N LYS A 78 8.79 3.68 16.86
CA LYS A 78 9.72 2.87 17.66
C LYS A 78 9.03 2.06 18.75
N GLY A 79 7.86 2.52 19.21
CA GLY A 79 7.04 1.82 20.22
C GLY A 79 6.02 0.86 19.64
N VAL A 80 5.83 0.84 18.33
CA VAL A 80 4.89 -0.05 17.65
C VAL A 80 5.61 -1.32 17.21
N ARG A 81 5.01 -2.46 17.52
CA ARG A 81 5.46 -3.74 16.95
C ARG A 81 5.37 -3.64 15.43
N TYR A 82 6.39 -4.12 14.74
CA TYR A 82 6.58 -4.00 13.28
C TYR A 82 5.27 -3.92 12.50
N PRO A 83 4.94 -2.76 11.89
CA PRO A 83 3.75 -2.63 11.06
C PRO A 83 3.88 -3.53 9.83
N VAL A 84 2.76 -4.10 9.39
CA VAL A 84 2.67 -4.91 8.18
C VAL A 84 1.70 -4.24 7.23
N PHE A 85 2.10 -4.01 6.00
CA PHE A 85 1.26 -3.38 4.99
C PHE A 85 1.48 -3.99 3.62
N VAL A 86 0.53 -3.77 2.74
CA VAL A 86 0.53 -4.35 1.39
C VAL A 86 0.77 -3.28 0.33
N ASP A 87 1.59 -3.61 -0.67
CA ASP A 87 1.72 -2.82 -1.89
C ASP A 87 2.14 -3.72 -3.06
N SER A 88 1.84 -3.31 -4.28
CA SER A 88 2.37 -3.91 -5.51
C SER A 88 3.69 -3.29 -5.97
N PHE A 89 4.14 -2.22 -5.32
CA PHE A 89 5.31 -1.45 -5.71
C PHE A 89 6.34 -1.33 -4.58
N PHE A 90 7.59 -1.64 -4.90
CA PHE A 90 8.70 -1.49 -3.96
C PHE A 90 9.96 -1.03 -4.69
N THR A 91 10.35 0.24 -4.51
CA THR A 91 11.46 0.89 -5.23
C THR A 91 12.81 0.22 -5.07
N LYS A 92 13.01 -0.56 -4.00
CA LYS A 92 14.27 -1.29 -3.75
C LYS A 92 14.25 -2.72 -4.29
N SER A 93 13.24 -3.08 -5.07
CA SER A 93 13.22 -4.36 -5.78
C SER A 93 14.40 -4.47 -6.73
N LYS A 94 14.99 -5.67 -6.80
CA LYS A 94 16.14 -5.96 -7.67
C LYS A 94 15.73 -6.58 -9.00
N THR A 95 14.44 -6.60 -9.33
CA THR A 95 13.97 -7.15 -10.60
C THR A 95 14.51 -6.35 -11.79
N PRO A 96 14.75 -7.00 -12.95
CA PRO A 96 15.19 -6.31 -14.16
C PRO A 96 14.24 -5.17 -14.57
N ALA A 97 12.92 -5.37 -14.45
CA ALA A 97 11.91 -4.37 -14.76
C ALA A 97 12.10 -3.11 -13.89
N MET A 98 12.28 -3.27 -12.56
CA MET A 98 12.54 -2.15 -11.66
C MET A 98 13.84 -1.42 -11.99
N GLN A 99 14.92 -2.15 -12.28
CA GLN A 99 16.21 -1.53 -12.63
C GLN A 99 16.11 -0.74 -13.94
N ASN A 100 15.30 -1.20 -14.89
CA ASN A 100 15.05 -0.48 -16.14
C ASN A 100 14.23 0.79 -15.88
N LEU A 101 13.18 0.72 -15.08
CA LEU A 101 12.39 1.89 -14.69
C LEU A 101 13.26 2.94 -14.00
N LEU A 102 14.07 2.54 -13.02
CA LEU A 102 14.94 3.46 -12.28
C LEU A 102 15.92 4.19 -13.22
N ARG A 103 16.58 3.45 -14.12
CA ARG A 103 17.50 4.06 -15.11
C ARG A 103 16.79 5.02 -16.05
N LEU A 104 15.61 4.67 -16.52
CA LEU A 104 14.84 5.53 -17.44
C LEU A 104 14.36 6.79 -16.69
N HIS A 105 13.82 6.63 -15.51
CA HIS A 105 13.33 7.71 -14.69
C HIS A 105 14.44 8.70 -14.33
N GLU A 106 15.60 8.20 -13.91
CA GLU A 106 16.78 9.01 -13.62
C GLU A 106 17.23 9.77 -14.87
N ARG A 107 17.36 9.10 -16.02
CA ARG A 107 17.81 9.73 -17.26
C ARG A 107 16.91 10.86 -17.72
N ILE A 108 15.58 10.74 -17.51
CA ILE A 108 14.59 11.73 -17.94
C ILE A 108 14.48 12.88 -16.94
N LEU A 109 14.46 12.58 -15.65
CA LEU A 109 14.06 13.52 -14.62
C LEU A 109 15.20 14.03 -13.73
N TYR A 110 16.40 13.45 -13.80
CA TYR A 110 17.56 13.85 -13.00
C TYR A 110 17.91 15.34 -13.09
N ARG A 111 17.61 15.98 -14.22
CA ARG A 111 17.90 17.41 -14.45
C ARG A 111 16.89 18.35 -13.80
N HIS A 112 15.80 17.84 -13.21
CA HIS A 112 14.82 18.65 -12.52
C HIS A 112 15.23 18.87 -11.05
N GLN A 113 15.19 20.11 -10.59
CA GLN A 113 15.64 20.51 -9.24
C GLN A 113 14.87 19.80 -8.11
N ASN A 114 13.67 19.28 -8.39
CA ASN A 114 12.82 18.59 -7.43
C ASN A 114 12.68 17.10 -7.83
N TYR A 115 13.79 16.43 -8.12
CA TYR A 115 13.74 15.01 -8.47
C TYR A 115 13.15 14.20 -7.32
N ILE A 116 11.99 13.62 -7.56
CA ILE A 116 11.35 12.63 -6.72
C ILE A 116 11.47 11.28 -7.44
N GLY A 117 11.89 10.23 -6.73
CA GLY A 117 11.96 8.89 -7.29
C GLY A 117 10.61 8.42 -7.87
N PRO A 118 10.60 7.30 -8.62
CA PRO A 118 9.36 6.80 -9.19
C PRO A 118 8.36 6.45 -8.10
N THR A 119 7.09 6.75 -8.37
CA THR A 119 5.94 6.40 -7.52
C THR A 119 5.26 5.14 -8.06
N ALA A 120 4.29 4.58 -7.31
CA ALA A 120 3.46 3.50 -7.80
C ALA A 120 2.74 3.87 -9.11
N TYR A 121 2.27 5.12 -9.26
CA TYR A 121 1.66 5.59 -10.51
C TYR A 121 2.63 5.59 -11.68
N THR A 122 3.89 5.97 -11.46
CA THR A 122 4.95 5.87 -12.47
C THR A 122 5.16 4.43 -12.90
N ALA A 123 5.15 3.51 -11.94
CA ALA A 123 5.32 2.09 -12.19
C ALA A 123 4.15 1.50 -12.99
N TYR A 124 2.90 1.84 -12.62
CA TYR A 124 1.71 1.40 -13.38
C TYR A 124 1.72 1.90 -14.82
N ALA A 125 2.04 3.18 -15.03
CA ALA A 125 2.15 3.75 -16.38
C ALA A 125 3.25 3.07 -17.19
N TYR A 126 4.40 2.81 -16.57
CA TYR A 126 5.52 2.12 -17.19
C TYR A 126 5.13 0.69 -17.60
N ASP A 127 4.59 -0.10 -16.69
CA ASP A 127 4.18 -1.47 -16.96
C ASP A 127 3.13 -1.53 -18.07
N THR A 128 2.14 -0.64 -18.03
CA THR A 128 1.11 -0.54 -19.08
C THR A 128 1.72 -0.24 -20.44
N LEU A 129 2.60 0.74 -20.52
CA LEU A 129 3.24 1.13 -21.79
C LEU A 129 4.13 0.00 -22.32
N MET A 130 4.97 -0.58 -21.49
CA MET A 130 5.88 -1.65 -21.91
C MET A 130 5.13 -2.91 -22.35
N MET A 131 4.07 -3.27 -21.66
CA MET A 131 3.19 -4.37 -22.02
C MET A 131 2.50 -4.14 -23.38
N LEU A 132 1.98 -2.93 -23.60
CA LEU A 132 1.37 -2.58 -24.89
C LEU A 132 2.40 -2.57 -26.02
N MET A 133 3.57 -2.02 -25.80
CA MET A 133 4.67 -2.02 -26.79
C MET A 133 5.04 -3.45 -27.18
N GLN A 134 5.22 -4.35 -26.21
CA GLN A 134 5.51 -5.75 -26.49
C GLN A 134 4.42 -6.43 -27.34
N LEU A 135 3.16 -6.15 -27.06
CA LEU A 135 2.07 -6.74 -27.84
C LEU A 135 1.97 -6.15 -29.25
N LEU A 136 2.27 -4.86 -29.41
CA LEU A 136 2.23 -4.16 -30.71
C LEU A 136 3.42 -4.50 -31.62
N GLU A 137 4.46 -5.18 -31.14
CA GLU A 137 5.51 -5.76 -32.00
C GLU A 137 4.94 -6.80 -32.99
N ASP A 138 3.81 -7.42 -32.64
CA ASP A 138 3.08 -8.30 -33.55
C ASP A 138 2.06 -7.48 -34.34
N GLU A 139 2.26 -7.36 -35.66
CA GLU A 139 1.38 -6.60 -36.57
C GLU A 139 -0.08 -7.06 -36.49
N ARG A 140 -0.35 -8.30 -36.16
CA ARG A 140 -1.70 -8.82 -35.96
C ARG A 140 -2.46 -8.08 -34.86
N ASN A 141 -1.76 -7.47 -33.91
CA ASN A 141 -2.32 -6.75 -32.78
C ASN A 141 -2.61 -5.27 -33.08
N HIS A 142 -2.42 -4.79 -34.31
CA HIS A 142 -2.70 -3.40 -34.67
C HIS A 142 -4.19 -3.05 -34.71
N SER A 143 -5.09 -4.02 -34.66
CA SER A 143 -6.52 -3.77 -34.45
C SER A 143 -6.88 -3.80 -32.96
N HIS A 144 -7.82 -2.92 -32.54
CA HIS A 144 -8.30 -2.88 -31.16
C HIS A 144 -8.82 -4.25 -30.65
N ARG A 145 -9.50 -5.00 -31.53
CA ARG A 145 -10.03 -6.33 -31.22
C ARG A 145 -8.90 -7.29 -30.89
N ASN A 146 -7.92 -7.39 -31.79
CA ASN A 146 -6.81 -8.33 -31.62
C ASN A 146 -5.94 -7.97 -30.41
N LEU A 147 -5.66 -6.69 -30.23
CA LEU A 147 -4.91 -6.20 -29.06
C LEU A 147 -5.62 -6.55 -27.74
N ARG A 148 -6.93 -6.31 -27.67
CA ARG A 148 -7.74 -6.70 -26.50
C ARG A 148 -7.71 -8.21 -26.26
N ASP A 149 -7.84 -8.99 -27.31
CA ASP A 149 -7.85 -10.46 -27.19
C ASP A 149 -6.46 -10.98 -26.80
N SER A 150 -5.38 -10.37 -27.29
CA SER A 150 -4.01 -10.66 -26.87
C SER A 150 -3.73 -10.28 -25.42
N LEU A 151 -4.22 -9.14 -24.94
CA LEU A 151 -4.16 -8.76 -23.53
C LEU A 151 -4.88 -9.79 -22.64
N LYS A 152 -6.11 -10.16 -23.03
CA LYS A 152 -6.92 -11.14 -22.30
C LYS A 152 -6.24 -12.53 -22.21
N ASN A 153 -5.56 -12.92 -23.28
CA ASN A 153 -4.86 -14.23 -23.37
C ASN A 153 -3.43 -14.19 -22.85
N MET A 154 -2.94 -13.02 -22.41
CA MET A 154 -1.63 -12.89 -21.81
C MET A 154 -1.57 -13.71 -20.50
N LYS A 155 -0.66 -14.65 -20.41
CA LYS A 155 -0.54 -15.51 -19.22
C LYS A 155 -0.04 -14.72 -18.01
N ILE A 156 1.17 -14.17 -18.10
CA ILE A 156 1.82 -13.38 -17.06
C ILE A 156 2.76 -12.39 -17.74
N TYR A 157 2.69 -11.13 -17.30
CA TYR A 157 3.66 -10.09 -17.64
C TYR A 157 4.50 -9.75 -16.42
N PRO A 158 5.84 -9.90 -16.45
CA PRO A 158 6.72 -9.58 -15.33
C PRO A 158 7.00 -8.07 -15.29
N GLY A 159 6.10 -7.34 -14.63
CA GLY A 159 6.18 -5.88 -14.51
C GLY A 159 7.05 -5.42 -13.33
N VAL A 160 7.15 -4.11 -13.21
CA VAL A 160 7.72 -3.41 -12.05
C VAL A 160 6.85 -3.61 -10.82
N THR A 161 5.52 -3.68 -11.04
CA THR A 161 4.51 -3.87 -9.99
C THR A 161 4.22 -5.37 -9.73
N GLY A 162 5.19 -6.22 -9.99
CA GLY A 162 5.08 -7.66 -9.84
C GLY A 162 4.50 -8.35 -11.09
N ASN A 163 4.10 -9.59 -10.92
CA ASN A 163 3.49 -10.37 -11.99
C ASN A 163 2.06 -9.86 -12.27
N ILE A 164 1.82 -9.45 -13.52
CA ILE A 164 0.54 -8.91 -13.99
C ILE A 164 -0.15 -9.97 -14.84
N ARG A 165 -1.43 -10.18 -14.61
CA ARG A 165 -2.29 -11.04 -15.43
C ARG A 165 -3.69 -10.47 -15.50
N PHE A 166 -4.49 -10.93 -16.46
CA PHE A 166 -5.90 -10.58 -16.61
C PHE A 166 -6.76 -11.80 -16.28
N ASN A 167 -7.85 -11.58 -15.55
CA ASN A 167 -8.84 -12.61 -15.32
C ASN A 167 -9.80 -12.73 -16.53
N GLU A 168 -10.75 -13.69 -16.46
CA GLU A 168 -11.72 -13.92 -17.53
C GLU A 168 -12.61 -12.70 -17.84
N LYS A 169 -12.81 -11.80 -16.86
CA LYS A 169 -13.56 -10.56 -17.03
C LYS A 169 -12.70 -9.41 -17.61
N GLY A 170 -11.39 -9.65 -17.81
CA GLY A 170 -10.46 -8.62 -18.27
C GLY A 170 -9.98 -7.68 -17.15
N GLU A 171 -10.20 -8.03 -15.89
CA GLU A 171 -9.70 -7.27 -14.75
C GLU A 171 -8.25 -7.65 -14.47
N ILE A 172 -7.45 -6.63 -14.20
CA ILE A 172 -6.04 -6.79 -13.88
C ILE A 172 -5.85 -7.41 -12.49
N GLN A 173 -4.94 -8.35 -12.39
CA GLN A 173 -4.52 -8.96 -11.14
C GLN A 173 -3.03 -8.72 -10.94
N HIS A 174 -2.67 -8.12 -9.82
CA HIS A 174 -1.30 -7.89 -9.40
C HIS A 174 -0.91 -8.84 -8.27
N GLU A 175 0.35 -9.20 -8.26
CA GLU A 175 0.96 -9.83 -7.09
C GLU A 175 1.24 -8.75 -6.04
N MET A 176 0.72 -8.95 -4.84
CA MET A 176 0.91 -8.02 -3.73
C MET A 176 2.11 -8.43 -2.88
N LEU A 177 2.90 -7.45 -2.49
CA LEU A 177 4.01 -7.61 -1.57
C LEU A 177 3.54 -7.31 -0.16
N LEU A 178 3.94 -8.13 0.80
CA LEU A 178 3.88 -7.79 2.21
C LEU A 178 5.14 -7.03 2.58
N LEU A 179 4.96 -5.84 3.09
CA LEU A 179 6.04 -4.94 3.50
C LEU A 179 5.97 -4.69 5.01
N THR A 180 7.10 -4.36 5.58
CA THR A 180 7.22 -3.98 6.98
C THR A 180 8.26 -2.87 7.15
N LEU A 181 8.24 -2.20 8.31
CA LEU A 181 9.26 -1.25 8.72
C LEU A 181 10.15 -1.89 9.78
N ARG A 182 11.42 -2.12 9.47
CA ARG A 182 12.43 -2.58 10.44
C ARG A 182 13.67 -1.70 10.38
N SER A 183 14.21 -1.35 11.53
CA SER A 183 15.42 -0.51 11.65
C SER A 183 15.34 0.78 10.82
N GLY A 184 14.16 1.42 10.79
CA GLY A 184 13.92 2.65 10.02
C GLY A 184 13.93 2.46 8.51
N LYS A 185 13.73 1.24 8.00
CA LYS A 185 13.70 0.96 6.55
C LYS A 185 12.49 0.11 6.21
N ILE A 186 11.79 0.51 5.16
CA ILE A 186 10.76 -0.33 4.54
C ILE A 186 11.46 -1.48 3.81
N GLN A 187 10.98 -2.70 4.04
CA GLN A 187 11.50 -3.92 3.43
C GLN A 187 10.42 -4.99 3.31
N PRO A 188 10.59 -5.99 2.42
CA PRO A 188 9.70 -7.12 2.36
C PRO A 188 9.63 -7.86 3.70
N LEU A 189 8.45 -8.35 4.02
CA LEU A 189 8.19 -9.26 5.14
C LEU A 189 8.48 -10.69 4.64
N ASN A 190 9.65 -11.21 4.98
CA ASN A 190 10.05 -12.60 4.71
C ASN A 190 9.73 -13.48 5.90
#